data_f8cef3d15b0edc86c8411a29323c99d9
#
_entry.id   f8cef3d15b0edc86c8411a29323c99d9
#
_cell.length_a   1.000
_cell.length_b   1.000
_cell.length_c   1.000
_cell.angle_alpha   90.00
_cell.angle_beta   90.00
_cell.angle_gamma   90.00
#
_symmetry.space_group_name_H-M   'P 1'
#
loop_
_entity.id
_entity.type
_entity.pdbx_description
1 polymer ?
#
loop_
_entity_poly.entity_id
_entity_poly.type
_entity_poly.pdbx_seq_one_letter_code
_entity_poly.pdbx_strand_id
1 'polypeptide(L)'
;MAVIADKKTPRYYTVAWRWHFYAGLLVAPFMIMLAVTGMVYLFKPQLDQLMYGSLLTVPAASTPAHPADHLVAAVKAQYPGASVLRYQPPAAADASAKVIIKTAEAKLGVYVDPYQGTVLGALDENNNLQAIMLKLHGELLIGKQGDLLVEQATSWALVLLVSGLYLWWPRGRGKLAVFWPRFSAGGRAFWRDIHAVTGFWSAIFLLFMLLSGLTWTGYWGEKFAAVWSQFPAQMWDDVPKSDKKAISLNSTAEKIVPWAVEPSPLPKSTDPHAAHKGAAPQAATPQIALQQVVDTANARGVVPGYNIALPDGDEGVFTVSVFPNDPRNEATLHIDQYSGKVLADIRFKDYALVPKAVEFGVVIHEGKFFGLANQLLMAAICLLVLLGSISGIIMWWQRKPAGRLGAPTDAPDTPLWKGALLIMLALGLAFPLVGASFVAILLLDWLLLRRLPALAFLR
;
A
#
# COMPACT_ATOMS: atom_id res chain seq x y z
N MET A 1 29.34 -15.60 32.06
CA MET A 1 30.33 -16.24 31.19
C MET A 1 30.74 -15.25 30.14
N ALA A 2 31.94 -14.70 30.23
CA ALA A 2 32.52 -13.81 29.22
C ALA A 2 32.58 -14.56 27.88
N VAL A 3 32.08 -13.99 26.81
CA VAL A 3 32.27 -14.48 25.45
C VAL A 3 33.78 -14.34 25.19
N ILE A 4 34.51 -15.47 25.26
CA ILE A 4 35.85 -15.55 24.73
C ILE A 4 35.72 -15.10 23.26
N ALA A 5 36.21 -13.94 22.95
CA ALA A 5 36.31 -13.43 21.59
C ALA A 5 37.24 -14.38 20.85
N ASP A 6 36.68 -15.28 20.08
CA ASP A 6 37.45 -16.16 19.18
C ASP A 6 38.20 -15.22 18.22
N LYS A 7 39.54 -15.29 18.20
CA LYS A 7 40.45 -14.41 17.44
C LYS A 7 40.17 -14.31 15.93
N LYS A 8 39.13 -14.98 15.43
CA LYS A 8 38.72 -15.01 14.02
C LYS A 8 37.45 -14.21 13.69
N THR A 9 36.78 -13.56 14.67
CA THR A 9 35.58 -12.76 14.37
C THR A 9 36.01 -11.45 13.73
N PRO A 10 35.54 -11.11 12.50
CA PRO A 10 35.91 -9.84 11.88
C PRO A 10 35.48 -8.67 12.77
N ARG A 11 36.36 -7.68 12.95
CA ARG A 11 36.10 -6.51 13.82
C ARG A 11 34.77 -5.82 13.55
N TYR A 12 34.33 -5.79 12.29
CA TYR A 12 33.07 -5.17 11.85
C TYR A 12 31.81 -6.01 12.10
N TYR A 13 31.96 -7.30 12.41
CA TYR A 13 30.83 -8.18 12.70
C TYR A 13 30.07 -7.72 13.95
N THR A 14 30.77 -7.38 15.01
CA THR A 14 30.16 -6.90 16.26
C THR A 14 29.41 -5.58 16.05
N VAL A 15 29.96 -4.66 15.25
CA VAL A 15 29.31 -3.40 14.92
C VAL A 15 28.02 -3.66 14.14
N ALA A 16 28.08 -4.45 13.06
CA ALA A 16 26.92 -4.82 12.26
C ALA A 16 25.87 -5.53 13.09
N TRP A 17 26.29 -6.42 14.00
CA TRP A 17 25.37 -7.13 14.90
C TRP A 17 24.63 -6.17 15.83
N ARG A 18 25.31 -5.16 16.40
CA ARG A 18 24.69 -4.16 17.29
C ARG A 18 23.67 -3.32 16.52
N TRP A 19 24.01 -2.87 15.34
CA TRP A 19 23.07 -2.12 14.47
C TRP A 19 21.86 -2.95 14.13
N HIS A 20 22.07 -4.18 13.68
CA HIS A 20 20.98 -5.10 13.39
C HIS A 20 20.10 -5.35 14.62
N PHE A 21 20.71 -5.48 15.80
CA PHE A 21 19.99 -5.69 17.05
C PHE A 21 19.08 -4.50 17.41
N TYR A 22 19.62 -3.28 17.45
CA TYR A 22 18.83 -2.11 17.84
C TYR A 22 17.77 -1.75 16.78
N ALA A 23 18.13 -1.78 15.51
CA ALA A 23 17.18 -1.59 14.43
C ALA A 23 16.08 -2.67 14.47
N GLY A 24 16.46 -3.94 14.71
CA GLY A 24 15.52 -5.04 14.82
C GLY A 24 14.53 -4.88 15.97
N LEU A 25 14.98 -4.43 17.13
CA LEU A 25 14.11 -4.19 18.28
C LEU A 25 13.07 -3.09 18.01
N LEU A 26 13.48 -2.03 17.30
CA LEU A 26 12.59 -0.94 16.89
C LEU A 26 11.61 -1.38 15.80
N VAL A 27 12.08 -2.10 14.80
CA VAL A 27 11.32 -2.43 13.58
C VAL A 27 10.40 -3.64 13.76
N ALA A 28 10.76 -4.59 14.64
CA ALA A 28 10.01 -5.85 14.79
C ALA A 28 8.51 -5.66 15.07
N PRO A 29 8.02 -4.75 15.94
CA PRO A 29 6.59 -4.52 16.14
C PRO A 29 5.87 -4.11 14.86
N PHE A 30 6.50 -3.23 14.05
CA PHE A 30 5.95 -2.80 12.76
C PHE A 30 5.92 -3.96 11.77
N MET A 31 6.97 -4.76 11.67
CA MET A 31 6.99 -5.92 10.77
C MET A 31 5.93 -6.96 11.14
N ILE A 32 5.67 -7.17 12.44
CA ILE A 32 4.58 -8.03 12.90
C ILE A 32 3.24 -7.45 12.46
N MET A 33 3.01 -6.17 12.71
CA MET A 33 1.77 -5.49 12.35
C MET A 33 1.56 -5.52 10.83
N LEU A 34 2.58 -5.16 10.02
CA LEU A 34 2.53 -5.18 8.57
C LEU A 34 2.25 -6.60 8.01
N ALA A 35 2.90 -7.63 8.57
CA ALA A 35 2.66 -8.99 8.14
C ALA A 35 1.25 -9.49 8.48
N VAL A 36 0.72 -9.16 9.66
CA VAL A 36 -0.65 -9.55 10.07
C VAL A 36 -1.69 -8.83 9.24
N THR A 37 -1.60 -7.50 9.12
CA THR A 37 -2.57 -6.70 8.36
C THR A 37 -2.52 -7.00 6.88
N GLY A 38 -1.31 -7.18 6.31
CA GLY A 38 -1.12 -7.61 4.93
C GLY A 38 -1.73 -8.98 4.67
N MET A 39 -1.56 -9.94 5.60
CA MET A 39 -2.18 -11.27 5.48
C MET A 39 -3.71 -11.20 5.48
N VAL A 40 -4.32 -10.41 6.35
CA VAL A 40 -5.78 -10.21 6.35
C VAL A 40 -6.24 -9.59 5.02
N TYR A 41 -5.54 -8.55 4.55
CA TYR A 41 -5.88 -7.90 3.28
C TYR A 41 -5.66 -8.80 2.06
N LEU A 42 -4.64 -9.64 2.10
CA LEU A 42 -4.34 -10.62 1.05
C LEU A 42 -5.53 -11.58 0.79
N PHE A 43 -6.27 -11.96 1.84
CA PHE A 43 -7.45 -12.81 1.74
C PHE A 43 -8.76 -12.00 1.65
N LYS A 44 -8.69 -10.73 1.27
CA LYS A 44 -9.86 -9.85 1.10
C LYS A 44 -10.98 -10.49 0.28
N PRO A 45 -10.75 -11.06 -0.93
CA PRO A 45 -11.85 -11.63 -1.71
C PRO A 45 -12.61 -12.73 -0.97
N GLN A 46 -11.90 -13.62 -0.27
CA GLN A 46 -12.50 -14.73 0.47
C GLN A 46 -13.22 -14.23 1.74
N LEU A 47 -12.60 -13.28 2.45
CA LEU A 47 -13.18 -12.69 3.65
C LEU A 47 -14.42 -11.84 3.32
N ASP A 48 -14.37 -11.04 2.26
CA ASP A 48 -15.52 -10.24 1.83
C ASP A 48 -16.69 -11.14 1.43
N GLN A 49 -16.42 -12.22 0.67
CA GLN A 49 -17.46 -13.20 0.31
C GLN A 49 -18.05 -13.90 1.53
N LEU A 50 -17.23 -14.23 2.52
CA LEU A 50 -17.69 -14.86 3.76
C LEU A 50 -18.53 -13.91 4.62
N MET A 51 -18.10 -12.64 4.74
CA MET A 51 -18.73 -11.65 5.64
C MET A 51 -19.91 -10.92 4.99
N TYR A 52 -19.84 -10.67 3.69
CA TYR A 52 -20.74 -9.79 2.96
C TYR A 52 -21.33 -10.44 1.70
N GLY A 53 -21.29 -11.76 1.58
CA GLY A 53 -21.73 -12.49 0.38
C GLY A 53 -23.15 -12.14 -0.04
N SER A 54 -24.08 -11.92 0.90
CA SER A 54 -25.45 -11.49 0.63
C SER A 54 -25.59 -10.10 0.01
N LEU A 55 -24.56 -9.24 0.14
CA LEU A 55 -24.50 -7.94 -0.50
C LEU A 55 -23.80 -8.01 -1.86
N LEU A 56 -22.82 -8.90 -1.99
CA LEU A 56 -21.94 -8.99 -3.15
C LEU A 56 -22.55 -9.83 -4.29
N THR A 57 -23.34 -10.82 -3.93
CA THR A 57 -23.84 -11.83 -4.88
C THR A 57 -25.36 -11.78 -4.98
N VAL A 58 -25.86 -11.81 -6.20
CA VAL A 58 -27.29 -11.88 -6.53
C VAL A 58 -27.55 -13.08 -7.45
N PRO A 59 -28.75 -13.66 -7.46
CA PRO A 59 -29.08 -14.66 -8.46
C PRO A 59 -29.01 -14.08 -9.87
N ALA A 60 -28.24 -14.71 -10.75
CA ALA A 60 -28.20 -14.31 -12.15
C ALA A 60 -29.60 -14.49 -12.78
N ALA A 61 -30.08 -13.44 -13.45
CA ALA A 61 -31.38 -13.46 -14.12
C ALA A 61 -31.23 -13.48 -15.64
N SER A 62 -32.22 -14.02 -16.35
CA SER A 62 -32.30 -13.96 -17.81
C SER A 62 -32.82 -12.62 -18.34
N THR A 63 -33.39 -11.78 -17.46
CA THR A 63 -33.82 -10.43 -17.79
C THR A 63 -32.60 -9.48 -17.87
N PRO A 64 -32.62 -8.48 -18.78
CA PRO A 64 -31.59 -7.48 -18.80
C PRO A 64 -31.49 -6.73 -17.46
N ALA A 65 -30.27 -6.37 -17.06
CA ALA A 65 -30.07 -5.50 -15.90
C ALA A 65 -30.68 -4.10 -16.14
N HIS A 66 -31.15 -3.47 -15.08
CA HIS A 66 -31.60 -2.10 -15.14
C HIS A 66 -30.46 -1.15 -15.51
N PRO A 67 -30.76 -0.04 -16.25
CA PRO A 67 -29.78 0.99 -16.55
C PRO A 67 -29.13 1.56 -15.27
N ALA A 68 -27.87 1.99 -15.38
CA ALA A 68 -27.10 2.55 -14.26
C ALA A 68 -27.82 3.71 -13.56
N ASP A 69 -28.48 4.58 -14.35
CA ASP A 69 -29.25 5.72 -13.83
C ASP A 69 -30.40 5.27 -12.93
N HIS A 70 -31.09 4.18 -13.29
CA HIS A 70 -32.18 3.59 -12.49
C HIS A 70 -31.67 3.07 -11.15
N LEU A 71 -30.53 2.36 -11.14
CA LEU A 71 -29.92 1.82 -9.92
C LEU A 71 -29.47 2.95 -8.98
N VAL A 72 -28.88 4.00 -9.54
CA VAL A 72 -28.50 5.19 -8.77
C VAL A 72 -29.73 5.93 -8.24
N ALA A 73 -30.83 6.02 -9.01
CA ALA A 73 -32.07 6.64 -8.56
C ALA A 73 -32.70 5.88 -7.38
N ALA A 74 -32.66 4.54 -7.39
CA ALA A 74 -33.12 3.71 -6.27
C ALA A 74 -32.33 4.02 -4.98
N VAL A 75 -31.00 4.18 -5.09
CA VAL A 75 -30.16 4.56 -3.94
C VAL A 75 -30.48 5.98 -3.45
N LYS A 76 -30.66 6.95 -4.37
CA LYS A 76 -31.03 8.32 -3.99
C LYS A 76 -32.39 8.38 -3.29
N ALA A 77 -33.33 7.52 -3.68
CA ALA A 77 -34.65 7.44 -3.03
C ALA A 77 -34.54 6.93 -1.58
N GLN A 78 -33.63 5.98 -1.32
CA GLN A 78 -33.43 5.41 0.02
C GLN A 78 -32.54 6.31 0.91
N TYR A 79 -31.63 7.09 0.32
CA TYR A 79 -30.71 7.99 1.02
C TYR A 79 -30.91 9.44 0.53
N PRO A 80 -32.03 10.07 0.89
CA PRO A 80 -32.31 11.46 0.42
C PRO A 80 -31.28 12.42 0.99
N GLY A 81 -30.77 13.31 0.12
CA GLY A 81 -29.73 14.29 0.48
C GLY A 81 -28.28 13.76 0.42
N ALA A 82 -28.07 12.49 0.17
CA ALA A 82 -26.73 11.96 -0.04
C ALA A 82 -26.17 12.34 -1.43
N SER A 83 -24.88 12.69 -1.48
CA SER A 83 -24.16 12.93 -2.74
C SER A 83 -23.64 11.61 -3.28
N VAL A 84 -23.91 11.32 -4.55
CA VAL A 84 -23.35 10.15 -5.24
C VAL A 84 -21.94 10.51 -5.73
N LEU A 85 -20.96 9.74 -5.29
CA LEU A 85 -19.56 9.95 -5.66
C LEU A 85 -19.11 9.06 -6.80
N ARG A 86 -19.57 7.77 -6.79
CA ARG A 86 -19.15 6.77 -7.77
C ARG A 86 -20.20 5.71 -7.99
N TYR A 87 -20.10 5.09 -9.14
CA TYR A 87 -20.85 3.90 -9.53
C TYR A 87 -19.91 2.78 -9.98
N GLN A 88 -20.22 1.58 -9.60
CA GLN A 88 -19.53 0.35 -10.00
C GLN A 88 -20.55 -0.59 -10.64
N PRO A 89 -20.49 -0.81 -11.95
CA PRO A 89 -21.35 -1.80 -12.60
C PRO A 89 -21.09 -3.21 -12.06
N PRO A 90 -22.06 -4.13 -12.16
CA PRO A 90 -21.82 -5.54 -11.87
C PRO A 90 -20.64 -6.07 -12.66
N ALA A 91 -19.68 -6.72 -11.98
CA ALA A 91 -18.50 -7.28 -12.62
C ALA A 91 -18.78 -8.64 -13.29
N ALA A 92 -19.88 -9.31 -12.90
CA ALA A 92 -20.35 -10.59 -13.43
C ALA A 92 -21.88 -10.63 -13.34
N ALA A 93 -22.49 -11.62 -14.00
CA ALA A 93 -23.95 -11.79 -14.03
C ALA A 93 -24.57 -12.04 -12.64
N ASP A 94 -23.80 -12.61 -11.72
CA ASP A 94 -24.21 -12.90 -10.34
C ASP A 94 -23.69 -11.85 -9.34
N ALA A 95 -23.15 -10.73 -9.82
CA ALA A 95 -22.64 -9.66 -8.96
C ALA A 95 -23.66 -8.52 -8.79
N SER A 96 -23.73 -7.93 -7.61
CA SER A 96 -24.46 -6.69 -7.37
C SER A 96 -23.77 -5.48 -8.00
N ALA A 97 -24.53 -4.44 -8.32
CA ALA A 97 -23.98 -3.12 -8.58
C ALA A 97 -23.66 -2.42 -7.25
N LYS A 98 -22.68 -1.49 -7.27
CA LYS A 98 -22.32 -0.72 -6.07
C LYS A 98 -22.35 0.78 -6.36
N VAL A 99 -23.02 1.54 -5.51
CA VAL A 99 -23.08 3.00 -5.57
C VAL A 99 -22.41 3.56 -4.33
N ILE A 100 -21.35 4.34 -4.50
CA ILE A 100 -20.68 5.01 -3.39
C ILE A 100 -21.34 6.37 -3.18
N ILE A 101 -21.85 6.57 -1.97
CA ILE A 101 -22.49 7.83 -1.56
C ILE A 101 -21.79 8.44 -0.36
N LYS A 102 -21.92 9.75 -0.24
CA LYS A 102 -21.51 10.50 0.94
C LYS A 102 -22.77 11.06 1.61
N THR A 103 -22.99 10.62 2.85
CA THR A 103 -24.01 11.19 3.75
C THR A 103 -23.36 12.22 4.68
N ALA A 104 -24.12 12.82 5.58
CA ALA A 104 -23.58 13.70 6.61
C ALA A 104 -22.66 12.95 7.59
N GLU A 105 -22.90 11.66 7.80
CA GLU A 105 -22.24 10.86 8.85
C GLU A 105 -21.11 9.97 8.30
N ALA A 106 -21.29 9.42 7.09
CA ALA A 106 -20.37 8.40 6.56
C ALA A 106 -20.29 8.41 5.03
N LYS A 107 -19.24 7.73 4.53
CA LYS A 107 -19.12 7.32 3.13
C LYS A 107 -19.55 5.87 3.02
N LEU A 108 -20.65 5.62 2.33
CA LEU A 108 -21.28 4.30 2.23
C LEU A 108 -21.14 3.73 0.82
N GLY A 109 -20.80 2.46 0.73
CA GLY A 109 -20.94 1.64 -0.46
C GLY A 109 -22.29 0.92 -0.39
N VAL A 110 -23.25 1.36 -1.18
CA VAL A 110 -24.61 0.80 -1.24
C VAL A 110 -24.69 -0.21 -2.37
N TYR A 111 -25.07 -1.43 -2.03
CA TYR A 111 -25.19 -2.54 -2.96
C TYR A 111 -26.62 -2.65 -3.47
N VAL A 112 -26.77 -2.86 -4.77
CA VAL A 112 -28.06 -2.88 -5.48
C VAL A 112 -28.15 -4.12 -6.36
N ASP A 113 -29.28 -4.82 -6.31
CA ASP A 113 -29.59 -5.89 -7.26
C ASP A 113 -29.81 -5.28 -8.65
N PRO A 114 -28.96 -5.61 -9.65
CA PRO A 114 -29.07 -5.01 -10.97
C PRO A 114 -30.32 -5.43 -11.74
N TYR A 115 -30.96 -6.55 -11.38
CA TYR A 115 -32.13 -7.07 -12.06
C TYR A 115 -33.44 -6.61 -11.45
N GLN A 116 -33.46 -6.42 -10.12
CA GLN A 116 -34.67 -5.98 -9.40
C GLN A 116 -34.66 -4.47 -9.10
N GLY A 117 -33.49 -3.82 -9.18
CA GLY A 117 -33.33 -2.42 -8.80
C GLY A 117 -33.46 -2.17 -7.27
N THR A 118 -33.45 -3.23 -6.46
CA THR A 118 -33.63 -3.14 -5.01
C THR A 118 -32.28 -2.96 -4.29
N VAL A 119 -32.26 -2.11 -3.27
CA VAL A 119 -31.08 -1.94 -2.41
C VAL A 119 -30.96 -3.15 -1.48
N LEU A 120 -29.82 -3.84 -1.52
CA LEU A 120 -29.50 -5.01 -0.71
C LEU A 120 -28.96 -4.63 0.68
N GLY A 121 -28.29 -3.49 0.78
CA GLY A 121 -27.69 -2.98 2.01
C GLY A 121 -26.50 -2.06 1.73
N ALA A 122 -25.83 -1.65 2.79
CA ALA A 122 -24.69 -0.74 2.69
C ALA A 122 -23.56 -1.12 3.63
N LEU A 123 -22.32 -0.83 3.23
CA LEU A 123 -21.12 -0.92 4.07
C LEU A 123 -20.48 0.46 4.19
N ASP A 124 -19.96 0.78 5.36
CA ASP A 124 -19.11 1.95 5.55
C ASP A 124 -17.76 1.72 4.86
N GLU A 125 -17.44 2.54 3.85
CA GLU A 125 -16.20 2.43 3.08
C GLU A 125 -14.95 2.74 3.91
N ASN A 126 -15.11 3.46 5.01
CA ASN A 126 -14.00 3.86 5.89
C ASN A 126 -13.87 2.99 7.13
N ASN A 127 -14.90 2.21 7.49
CA ASN A 127 -14.98 1.52 8.78
C ASN A 127 -15.40 0.05 8.65
N ASN A 128 -15.04 -0.60 7.55
CA ASN A 128 -15.13 -2.05 7.38
C ASN A 128 -13.77 -2.71 7.66
N LEU A 129 -13.76 -4.04 7.80
CA LEU A 129 -12.54 -4.80 8.14
C LEU A 129 -11.37 -4.46 7.20
N GLN A 130 -11.60 -4.45 5.89
CA GLN A 130 -10.54 -4.26 4.90
C GLN A 130 -9.99 -2.82 4.94
N ALA A 131 -10.88 -1.84 5.10
CA ALA A 131 -10.48 -0.44 5.23
C ALA A 131 -9.64 -0.20 6.49
N ILE A 132 -10.03 -0.81 7.62
CA ILE A 132 -9.27 -0.75 8.88
C ILE A 132 -7.90 -1.41 8.71
N MET A 133 -7.84 -2.61 8.10
CA MET A 133 -6.57 -3.31 7.87
C MET A 133 -5.65 -2.51 6.96
N LEU A 134 -6.17 -1.92 5.87
CA LEU A 134 -5.40 -1.10 4.94
C LEU A 134 -4.86 0.17 5.62
N LYS A 135 -5.70 0.88 6.39
CA LYS A 135 -5.28 2.05 7.16
C LYS A 135 -4.26 1.70 8.24
N LEU A 136 -4.43 0.57 8.92
CA LEU A 136 -3.45 0.11 9.89
C LEU A 136 -2.12 -0.24 9.22
N HIS A 137 -2.16 -0.90 8.07
CA HIS A 137 -0.99 -1.28 7.28
C HIS A 137 -0.19 -0.07 6.77
N GLY A 138 -0.87 0.92 6.21
CA GLY A 138 -0.21 2.07 5.57
C GLY A 138 0.01 3.27 6.50
N GLU A 139 -0.87 3.51 7.48
CA GLU A 139 -0.88 4.76 8.24
C GLU A 139 -1.19 4.61 9.73
N LEU A 140 -1.12 3.38 10.29
CA LEU A 140 -1.32 3.10 11.73
C LEU A 140 -2.62 3.66 12.31
N LEU A 141 -3.64 3.89 11.51
CA LEU A 141 -4.90 4.58 11.88
C LEU A 141 -4.73 6.03 12.35
N ILE A 142 -3.55 6.63 12.24
CA ILE A 142 -3.25 8.01 12.67
C ILE A 142 -2.85 8.92 11.50
N GLY A 143 -3.18 8.52 10.27
CA GLY A 143 -2.97 9.31 9.06
C GLY A 143 -1.50 9.56 8.75
N LYS A 144 -1.18 10.79 8.29
CA LYS A 144 0.15 11.14 7.77
C LYS A 144 1.30 10.84 8.74
N GLN A 145 1.10 10.97 10.05
CA GLN A 145 2.12 10.63 11.04
C GLN A 145 2.40 9.12 11.06
N GLY A 146 1.35 8.32 10.93
CA GLY A 146 1.47 6.87 10.84
C GLY A 146 2.16 6.41 9.57
N ASP A 147 1.84 7.02 8.42
CA ASP A 147 2.51 6.76 7.15
C ASP A 147 4.02 7.03 7.24
N LEU A 148 4.44 8.15 7.83
CA LEU A 148 5.86 8.45 8.07
C LEU A 148 6.54 7.40 8.98
N LEU A 149 5.83 6.88 10.00
CA LEU A 149 6.36 5.84 10.88
C LEU A 149 6.48 4.48 10.15
N VAL A 150 5.50 4.13 9.32
CA VAL A 150 5.55 2.92 8.48
C VAL A 150 6.69 3.02 7.46
N GLU A 151 6.83 4.16 6.78
CA GLU A 151 7.94 4.41 5.86
C GLU A 151 9.30 4.29 6.56
N GLN A 152 9.42 4.89 7.76
CA GLN A 152 10.60 4.78 8.60
C GLN A 152 10.94 3.33 8.93
N ALA A 153 9.95 2.56 9.39
CA ALA A 153 10.13 1.15 9.72
C ALA A 153 10.51 0.30 8.50
N THR A 154 9.86 0.54 7.36
CA THR A 154 10.13 -0.15 6.08
C THR A 154 11.54 0.16 5.58
N SER A 155 11.98 1.41 5.65
CA SER A 155 13.32 1.82 5.28
C SER A 155 14.39 1.19 6.19
N TRP A 156 14.15 1.10 7.50
CA TRP A 156 15.01 0.38 8.42
C TRP A 156 14.97 -1.14 8.21
N ALA A 157 13.86 -1.70 7.76
CA ALA A 157 13.78 -3.12 7.42
C ALA A 157 14.70 -3.49 6.24
N LEU A 158 14.92 -2.58 5.28
CA LEU A 158 15.95 -2.76 4.24
C LEU A 158 17.37 -2.82 4.84
N VAL A 159 17.67 -1.96 5.79
CA VAL A 159 18.96 -2.00 6.51
C VAL A 159 19.10 -3.31 7.28
N LEU A 160 18.02 -3.78 7.92
CA LEU A 160 17.98 -5.07 8.62
C LEU A 160 18.20 -6.24 7.67
N LEU A 161 17.59 -6.20 6.49
CA LEU A 161 17.75 -7.25 5.48
C LEU A 161 19.21 -7.39 5.04
N VAL A 162 19.84 -6.29 4.67
CA VAL A 162 21.25 -6.28 4.23
C VAL A 162 22.18 -6.69 5.36
N SER A 163 22.02 -6.11 6.55
CA SER A 163 22.85 -6.45 7.72
C SER A 163 22.60 -7.88 8.19
N GLY A 164 21.36 -8.39 8.09
CA GLY A 164 20.99 -9.75 8.41
C GLY A 164 21.69 -10.77 7.50
N LEU A 165 21.68 -10.55 6.19
CA LEU A 165 22.39 -11.38 5.21
C LEU A 165 23.91 -11.36 5.46
N TYR A 166 24.48 -10.18 5.80
CA TYR A 166 25.88 -10.07 6.19
C TYR A 166 26.19 -10.91 7.45
N LEU A 167 25.34 -10.89 8.46
CA LEU A 167 25.50 -11.65 9.70
C LEU A 167 25.27 -13.15 9.50
N TRP A 168 24.33 -13.51 8.62
CA TRP A 168 24.03 -14.90 8.25
C TRP A 168 25.18 -15.56 7.48
N TRP A 169 25.96 -14.81 6.68
CA TRP A 169 26.99 -15.37 5.81
C TRP A 169 27.91 -16.34 6.54
N PRO A 170 28.07 -17.60 6.02
CA PRO A 170 28.82 -18.64 6.71
C PRO A 170 30.32 -18.34 6.77
N ARG A 171 30.81 -18.18 7.99
CA ARG A 171 32.23 -17.98 8.29
C ARG A 171 32.76 -19.18 9.05
N GLY A 172 33.25 -20.23 8.34
CA GLY A 172 33.90 -21.41 8.95
C GLY A 172 32.96 -22.45 9.55
N ARG A 173 31.68 -22.47 9.17
CA ARG A 173 30.70 -23.52 9.54
C ARG A 173 30.39 -24.41 8.33
N GLY A 174 29.98 -25.66 8.58
CA GLY A 174 29.52 -26.55 7.51
C GLY A 174 28.37 -25.93 6.71
N LYS A 175 28.47 -25.94 5.39
CA LYS A 175 27.58 -25.20 4.47
C LYS A 175 26.10 -25.57 4.63
N LEU A 176 25.76 -26.80 4.99
CA LEU A 176 24.37 -27.27 5.11
C LEU A 176 23.62 -26.71 6.33
N ALA A 177 24.29 -26.50 7.47
CA ALA A 177 23.68 -26.01 8.71
C ALA A 177 23.21 -24.51 8.61
N VAL A 178 23.44 -23.85 7.48
CA VAL A 178 23.09 -22.44 7.25
C VAL A 178 21.73 -22.31 6.57
N PHE A 179 21.30 -23.36 5.85
CA PHE A 179 20.04 -23.35 5.09
C PHE A 179 18.87 -24.02 5.82
N TRP A 180 19.16 -24.84 6.86
CA TRP A 180 18.15 -25.56 7.64
C TRP A 180 18.36 -25.35 9.14
N PRO A 181 17.28 -25.10 9.90
CA PRO A 181 17.40 -24.98 11.35
C PRO A 181 17.69 -26.34 11.97
N ARG A 182 18.55 -26.35 12.99
CA ARG A 182 18.79 -27.54 13.78
C ARG A 182 17.69 -27.73 14.80
N PHE A 183 16.67 -28.52 14.45
CA PHE A 183 15.52 -28.77 15.32
C PHE A 183 15.87 -29.45 16.62
N SER A 184 17.01 -30.17 16.66
CA SER A 184 17.57 -30.79 17.88
C SER A 184 18.26 -29.78 18.80
N ALA A 185 18.54 -28.56 18.38
CA ALA A 185 19.14 -27.56 19.22
C ALA A 185 18.09 -27.00 20.19
N GLY A 186 18.43 -26.95 21.48
CA GLY A 186 17.55 -26.38 22.49
C GLY A 186 17.76 -24.87 22.70
N GLY A 187 16.81 -24.25 23.36
CA GLY A 187 16.90 -22.88 23.86
C GLY A 187 17.22 -21.83 22.80
N ARG A 188 18.14 -20.93 23.10
CA ARG A 188 18.52 -19.83 22.23
C ARG A 188 19.13 -20.25 20.90
N ALA A 189 19.81 -21.41 20.84
CA ALA A 189 20.44 -21.88 19.60
C ALA A 189 19.38 -22.25 18.55
N PHE A 190 18.28 -22.84 18.97
CA PHE A 190 17.11 -23.11 18.14
C PHE A 190 16.53 -21.81 17.55
N TRP A 191 16.23 -20.81 18.40
CA TRP A 191 15.64 -19.55 17.95
C TRP A 191 16.55 -18.75 17.02
N ARG A 192 17.87 -18.80 17.26
CA ARG A 192 18.85 -18.22 16.35
C ARG A 192 18.84 -18.87 14.98
N ASP A 193 18.77 -20.21 14.94
CA ASP A 193 18.75 -20.93 13.68
C ASP A 193 17.43 -20.66 12.93
N ILE A 194 16.29 -20.64 13.63
CA ILE A 194 14.99 -20.21 13.05
C ILE A 194 15.11 -18.81 12.45
N HIS A 195 15.57 -17.82 13.24
CA HIS A 195 15.71 -16.44 12.78
C HIS A 195 16.61 -16.31 11.54
N ALA A 196 17.76 -16.94 11.56
CA ALA A 196 18.74 -16.87 10.49
C ALA A 196 18.25 -17.54 9.20
N VAL A 197 17.60 -18.70 9.32
CA VAL A 197 17.11 -19.48 8.17
C VAL A 197 15.88 -18.84 7.56
N THR A 198 14.92 -18.40 8.39
CA THR A 198 13.72 -17.67 7.88
C THR A 198 14.13 -16.37 7.21
N GLY A 199 15.05 -15.61 7.81
CA GLY A 199 15.58 -14.37 7.22
C GLY A 199 16.27 -14.60 5.88
N PHE A 200 17.01 -15.69 5.72
CA PHE A 200 17.65 -16.04 4.44
C PHE A 200 16.61 -16.40 3.37
N TRP A 201 15.70 -17.34 3.67
CA TRP A 201 14.72 -17.79 2.68
C TRP A 201 13.69 -16.72 2.28
N SER A 202 13.34 -15.82 3.20
CA SER A 202 12.46 -14.70 2.90
C SER A 202 13.16 -13.53 2.20
N ALA A 203 14.49 -13.47 2.18
CA ALA A 203 15.25 -12.25 1.88
C ALA A 203 14.88 -11.59 0.54
N ILE A 204 14.84 -12.35 -0.56
CA ILE A 204 14.56 -11.79 -1.88
C ILE A 204 13.10 -11.32 -2.01
N PHE A 205 12.18 -12.09 -1.45
CA PHE A 205 10.76 -11.74 -1.45
C PHE A 205 10.46 -10.57 -0.51
N LEU A 206 11.11 -10.55 0.67
CA LEU A 206 10.99 -9.43 1.60
C LEU A 206 11.57 -8.16 0.99
N LEU A 207 12.70 -8.23 0.28
CA LEU A 207 13.24 -7.09 -0.47
C LEU A 207 12.21 -6.55 -1.46
N PHE A 208 11.58 -7.45 -2.24
CA PHE A 208 10.53 -7.09 -3.16
C PHE A 208 9.34 -6.42 -2.45
N MET A 209 8.85 -7.01 -1.34
CA MET A 209 7.73 -6.47 -0.56
C MET A 209 8.05 -5.07 0.00
N LEU A 210 9.27 -4.88 0.53
CA LEU A 210 9.69 -3.58 1.06
C LEU A 210 9.81 -2.51 -0.03
N LEU A 211 10.43 -2.85 -1.18
CA LEU A 211 10.59 -1.90 -2.29
C LEU A 211 9.24 -1.55 -2.92
N SER A 212 8.39 -2.52 -3.20
CA SER A 212 7.05 -2.27 -3.76
C SER A 212 6.15 -1.51 -2.77
N GLY A 213 6.28 -1.74 -1.45
CA GLY A 213 5.57 -0.98 -0.42
C GLY A 213 6.04 0.47 -0.32
N LEU A 214 7.35 0.74 -0.41
CA LEU A 214 7.89 2.09 -0.34
C LEU A 214 7.39 3.02 -1.44
N THR A 215 7.07 2.52 -2.63
CA THR A 215 6.51 3.36 -3.71
C THR A 215 5.17 4.00 -3.35
N TRP A 216 4.50 3.50 -2.32
CA TRP A 216 3.18 3.97 -1.85
C TRP A 216 3.25 4.84 -0.59
N THR A 217 4.43 5.06 -0.02
CA THR A 217 4.61 5.91 1.17
C THR A 217 4.54 7.39 0.82
N GLY A 218 4.16 8.21 1.80
CA GLY A 218 3.90 9.63 1.58
C GLY A 218 5.12 10.47 1.27
N TYR A 219 6.28 10.14 1.84
CA TYR A 219 7.48 10.97 1.63
C TYR A 219 8.40 10.40 0.54
N TRP A 220 8.89 9.17 0.72
CA TRP A 220 9.79 8.54 -0.25
C TRP A 220 9.08 8.20 -1.55
N GLY A 221 7.87 7.64 -1.46
CA GLY A 221 7.04 7.30 -2.62
C GLY A 221 6.66 8.54 -3.44
N GLU A 222 6.30 9.65 -2.79
CA GLU A 222 6.02 10.92 -3.47
C GLU A 222 7.23 11.45 -4.23
N LYS A 223 8.44 11.39 -3.63
CA LYS A 223 9.68 11.78 -4.30
C LYS A 223 10.04 10.85 -5.45
N PHE A 224 9.86 9.56 -5.25
CA PHE A 224 10.06 8.55 -6.30
C PHE A 224 9.10 8.79 -7.46
N ALA A 225 7.81 9.01 -7.19
CA ALA A 225 6.80 9.32 -8.20
C ALA A 225 7.15 10.59 -8.98
N ALA A 226 7.59 11.64 -8.30
CA ALA A 226 7.97 12.90 -8.95
C ALA A 226 9.08 12.74 -10.00
N VAL A 227 10.01 11.78 -9.77
CA VAL A 227 11.12 11.52 -10.70
C VAL A 227 10.73 10.54 -11.82
N TRP A 228 9.99 9.48 -11.48
CA TRP A 228 9.82 8.33 -12.36
C TRP A 228 8.42 8.19 -12.97
N SER A 229 7.39 8.74 -12.33
CA SER A 229 6.03 8.68 -12.87
C SER A 229 5.82 9.78 -13.91
N GLN A 230 6.23 9.49 -15.13
CA GLN A 230 5.99 10.34 -16.28
C GLN A 230 4.77 9.81 -17.04
N PHE A 231 3.79 10.69 -17.26
CA PHE A 231 2.63 10.38 -18.09
C PHE A 231 2.86 10.92 -19.51
N PRO A 232 2.21 10.35 -20.53
CA PRO A 232 2.39 10.80 -21.90
C PRO A 232 1.76 12.19 -22.09
N ALA A 233 2.59 13.22 -21.99
CA ALA A 233 2.18 14.63 -22.07
C ALA A 233 1.39 14.96 -23.34
N GLN A 234 1.75 14.33 -24.47
CA GLN A 234 1.10 14.52 -25.79
C GLN A 234 -0.39 14.18 -25.79
N MET A 235 -0.86 13.28 -24.91
CA MET A 235 -2.28 12.96 -24.80
C MET A 235 -3.12 14.14 -24.31
N TRP A 236 -2.48 15.19 -23.82
CA TRP A 236 -3.12 16.36 -23.20
C TRP A 236 -3.00 17.65 -24.03
N ASP A 237 -2.38 17.59 -25.22
CA ASP A 237 -2.09 18.80 -26.02
C ASP A 237 -3.37 19.51 -26.44
N ASP A 238 -4.39 18.77 -26.87
CA ASP A 238 -5.68 19.32 -27.33
C ASP A 238 -6.81 19.14 -26.29
N VAL A 239 -6.48 18.81 -25.04
CA VAL A 239 -7.48 18.55 -23.98
C VAL A 239 -7.48 19.71 -22.99
N PRO A 240 -8.64 20.34 -22.71
CA PRO A 240 -8.75 21.33 -21.65
C PRO A 240 -8.36 20.72 -20.30
N LYS A 241 -7.40 21.33 -19.60
CA LYS A 241 -6.84 20.82 -18.35
C LYS A 241 -7.37 21.60 -17.16
N SER A 242 -7.69 20.92 -16.06
CA SER A 242 -7.96 21.55 -14.76
C SER A 242 -6.66 21.69 -13.96
N ASP A 243 -6.69 22.51 -12.91
CA ASP A 243 -5.59 22.63 -11.95
C ASP A 243 -5.52 21.40 -11.01
N LYS A 244 -6.55 20.55 -11.02
CA LYS A 244 -6.61 19.31 -10.24
C LYS A 244 -5.83 18.21 -10.95
N LYS A 245 -5.07 17.42 -10.20
CA LYS A 245 -4.41 16.19 -10.68
C LYS A 245 -5.27 14.97 -10.37
N ALA A 246 -5.05 13.89 -11.12
CA ALA A 246 -5.78 12.64 -10.96
C ALA A 246 -5.62 12.04 -9.56
N ILE A 247 -4.49 12.27 -8.86
CA ILE A 247 -4.29 11.88 -7.47
C ILE A 247 -5.39 12.41 -6.53
N SER A 248 -6.05 13.52 -6.86
CA SER A 248 -7.15 14.07 -6.04
C SER A 248 -8.38 13.15 -5.98
N LEU A 249 -8.48 12.18 -6.87
CA LEU A 249 -9.51 11.14 -6.86
C LEU A 249 -9.18 10.02 -5.88
N ASN A 250 -7.90 9.83 -5.53
CA ASN A 250 -7.45 8.77 -4.63
C ASN A 250 -7.53 9.21 -3.17
N SER A 251 -7.64 8.23 -2.28
CA SER A 251 -7.49 8.38 -0.83
C SER A 251 -6.64 7.23 -0.29
N THR A 252 -6.17 7.32 0.95
CA THR A 252 -5.38 6.25 1.58
C THR A 252 -6.14 4.92 1.60
N ALA A 253 -7.43 4.99 1.86
CA ALA A 253 -8.29 3.80 1.95
C ALA A 253 -8.76 3.31 0.58
N GLU A 254 -8.60 4.09 -0.49
CA GLU A 254 -9.22 3.78 -1.77
C GLU A 254 -8.50 4.43 -2.95
N LYS A 255 -8.02 3.60 -3.86
CA LYS A 255 -7.40 4.00 -5.11
C LYS A 255 -8.44 3.96 -6.24
N ILE A 256 -8.65 5.09 -6.90
CA ILE A 256 -9.56 5.23 -8.04
C ILE A 256 -8.79 5.25 -9.35
N VAL A 257 -7.62 5.87 -9.36
CA VAL A 257 -6.75 5.90 -10.54
C VAL A 257 -5.42 5.21 -10.21
N PRO A 258 -4.80 4.50 -11.20
CA PRO A 258 -3.50 3.87 -11.05
C PRO A 258 -2.40 4.86 -10.64
N TRP A 259 -1.38 4.37 -9.95
CA TRP A 259 -0.22 5.17 -9.53
C TRP A 259 0.44 5.89 -10.71
N ALA A 260 0.53 5.22 -11.86
CA ALA A 260 1.08 5.77 -13.09
C ALA A 260 0.32 7.02 -13.60
N VAL A 261 -0.97 7.14 -13.29
CA VAL A 261 -1.85 8.22 -13.74
C VAL A 261 -1.97 9.34 -12.71
N GLU A 262 -1.66 9.10 -11.44
CA GLU A 262 -1.80 10.07 -10.34
C GLU A 262 -1.22 11.47 -10.64
N PRO A 263 -0.03 11.61 -11.27
CA PRO A 263 0.53 12.93 -11.57
C PRO A 263 -0.12 13.66 -12.75
N SER A 264 -0.96 12.97 -13.55
CA SER A 264 -1.61 13.57 -14.72
C SER A 264 -2.63 14.65 -14.32
N PRO A 265 -2.82 15.71 -15.12
CA PRO A 265 -3.91 16.65 -14.90
C PRO A 265 -5.26 15.98 -15.15
N LEU A 266 -6.29 16.39 -14.45
CA LEU A 266 -7.65 16.04 -14.82
C LEU A 266 -8.11 16.93 -15.99
N PRO A 267 -8.78 16.39 -17.01
CA PRO A 267 -9.43 17.20 -18.02
C PRO A 267 -10.54 18.07 -17.43
N LYS A 268 -10.95 19.08 -18.18
CA LYS A 268 -12.16 19.88 -17.92
C LYS A 268 -13.24 19.52 -18.93
N SER A 269 -14.47 19.35 -18.44
CA SER A 269 -15.65 19.40 -19.31
C SER A 269 -15.90 20.82 -19.78
N THR A 270 -16.37 20.93 -20.99
CA THR A 270 -16.72 22.24 -21.59
C THR A 270 -18.24 22.33 -21.72
N ASP A 271 -18.86 23.18 -20.88
CA ASP A 271 -20.29 23.50 -21.04
C ASP A 271 -20.53 24.25 -22.37
N PRO A 272 -21.29 23.66 -23.31
CA PRO A 272 -21.57 24.31 -24.59
C PRO A 272 -22.26 25.70 -24.46
N HIS A 273 -22.91 25.96 -23.33
CA HIS A 273 -23.63 27.19 -23.05
C HIS A 273 -22.85 28.19 -22.18
N ALA A 274 -21.61 27.83 -21.74
CA ALA A 274 -20.78 28.70 -20.90
C ALA A 274 -20.47 30.07 -21.55
N ALA A 275 -20.38 30.12 -22.88
CA ALA A 275 -20.13 31.37 -23.65
C ALA A 275 -21.28 32.38 -23.60
N HIS A 276 -22.48 31.98 -23.15
CA HIS A 276 -23.68 32.81 -23.11
C HIS A 276 -24.09 33.25 -21.70
N LYS A 277 -23.25 33.12 -20.68
CA LYS A 277 -23.54 33.51 -19.29
C LYS A 277 -23.77 35.01 -19.03
N GLY A 278 -24.15 35.78 -20.06
CA GLY A 278 -24.51 37.20 -19.95
C GLY A 278 -26.00 37.54 -20.12
N ALA A 279 -26.84 36.58 -20.48
CA ALA A 279 -28.30 36.78 -20.68
C ALA A 279 -29.05 35.79 -19.80
N ALA A 280 -30.02 36.25 -19.01
CA ALA A 280 -31.01 35.56 -18.15
C ALA A 280 -30.64 34.14 -17.62
N PRO A 281 -31.08 33.68 -16.43
CA PRO A 281 -30.76 32.35 -15.90
C PRO A 281 -31.25 31.28 -16.87
N GLN A 282 -30.33 30.76 -17.70
CA GLN A 282 -30.58 29.60 -18.53
C GLN A 282 -30.54 28.35 -17.65
N ALA A 283 -31.43 27.38 -17.97
CA ALA A 283 -31.40 26.05 -17.35
C ALA A 283 -29.99 25.43 -17.50
N ALA A 284 -29.49 24.83 -16.42
CA ALA A 284 -28.20 24.13 -16.44
C ALA A 284 -28.19 23.12 -17.58
N THR A 285 -27.06 23.05 -18.33
CA THR A 285 -26.90 22.05 -19.38
C THR A 285 -27.02 20.66 -18.78
N PRO A 286 -27.92 19.80 -19.28
CA PRO A 286 -28.08 18.46 -18.71
C PRO A 286 -26.80 17.65 -18.91
N GLN A 287 -26.41 16.91 -17.91
CA GLN A 287 -25.35 15.89 -17.99
C GLN A 287 -25.83 14.70 -18.83
N ILE A 288 -24.90 14.00 -19.49
CA ILE A 288 -25.20 12.71 -20.14
C ILE A 288 -25.66 11.67 -19.13
N ALA A 289 -26.47 10.71 -19.56
CA ALA A 289 -26.88 9.59 -18.73
C ALA A 289 -25.67 8.75 -18.27
N LEU A 290 -25.69 8.28 -17.04
CA LEU A 290 -24.63 7.42 -16.50
C LEU A 290 -24.52 6.09 -17.29
N GLN A 291 -25.64 5.58 -17.81
CA GLN A 291 -25.65 4.43 -18.69
C GLN A 291 -24.83 4.64 -19.97
N GLN A 292 -24.84 5.84 -20.54
CA GLN A 292 -24.03 6.16 -21.71
C GLN A 292 -22.52 6.11 -21.39
N VAL A 293 -22.12 6.43 -20.16
CA VAL A 293 -20.73 6.28 -19.69
C VAL A 293 -20.37 4.81 -19.58
N VAL A 294 -21.27 3.95 -19.05
CA VAL A 294 -21.12 2.50 -19.01
C VAL A 294 -20.95 1.93 -20.41
N ASP A 295 -21.83 2.32 -21.33
CA ASP A 295 -21.81 1.83 -22.72
C ASP A 295 -20.52 2.27 -23.43
N THR A 296 -20.05 3.48 -23.18
CA THR A 296 -18.79 4.00 -23.72
C THR A 296 -17.59 3.20 -23.18
N ALA A 297 -17.56 2.91 -21.88
CA ALA A 297 -16.51 2.08 -21.26
C ALA A 297 -16.46 0.68 -21.86
N ASN A 298 -17.62 0.04 -22.01
CA ASN A 298 -17.75 -1.29 -22.60
C ASN A 298 -17.35 -1.30 -24.09
N ALA A 299 -17.80 -0.31 -24.88
CA ALA A 299 -17.44 -0.16 -26.30
C ALA A 299 -15.93 0.09 -26.47
N ARG A 300 -15.26 0.71 -25.49
CA ARG A 300 -13.81 0.91 -25.44
C ARG A 300 -13.03 -0.30 -24.92
N GLY A 301 -13.71 -1.40 -24.59
CA GLY A 301 -13.07 -2.63 -24.11
C GLY A 301 -12.47 -2.50 -22.72
N VAL A 302 -13.03 -1.65 -21.84
CA VAL A 302 -12.64 -1.63 -20.42
C VAL A 302 -13.13 -2.93 -19.80
N VAL A 303 -12.23 -3.67 -19.14
CA VAL A 303 -12.59 -4.95 -18.52
C VAL A 303 -13.54 -4.74 -17.33
N PRO A 304 -14.44 -5.71 -17.03
CA PRO A 304 -15.38 -5.60 -15.90
C PRO A 304 -14.67 -5.35 -14.55
N GLY A 305 -15.41 -4.74 -13.62
CA GLY A 305 -14.89 -4.37 -12.30
C GLY A 305 -14.37 -2.93 -12.24
N TYR A 306 -14.65 -2.13 -13.25
CA TYR A 306 -14.27 -0.72 -13.26
C TYR A 306 -15.18 0.14 -12.36
N ASN A 307 -14.62 1.25 -11.94
CA ASN A 307 -15.31 2.32 -11.22
C ASN A 307 -15.61 3.50 -12.16
N ILE A 308 -16.70 4.18 -11.93
CA ILE A 308 -17.04 5.46 -12.58
C ILE A 308 -17.15 6.51 -11.49
N ALA A 309 -16.14 7.38 -11.35
CA ALA A 309 -16.24 8.57 -10.52
C ALA A 309 -17.12 9.61 -11.24
N LEU A 310 -18.09 10.16 -10.52
CA LEU A 310 -18.98 11.18 -11.07
C LEU A 310 -18.28 12.55 -11.12
N PRO A 311 -18.71 13.44 -12.05
CA PRO A 311 -18.16 14.80 -12.14
C PRO A 311 -18.36 15.60 -10.84
N ASP A 312 -17.34 16.40 -10.49
CA ASP A 312 -17.37 17.33 -9.37
C ASP A 312 -17.50 18.76 -9.92
N GLY A 313 -18.71 19.31 -9.86
CA GLY A 313 -19.05 20.64 -10.39
C GLY A 313 -19.14 20.70 -11.93
N ASP A 314 -19.31 21.93 -12.43
CA ASP A 314 -19.61 22.19 -13.86
C ASP A 314 -18.45 21.86 -14.81
N GLU A 315 -17.21 21.90 -14.32
CA GLU A 315 -16.01 21.56 -15.10
C GLU A 315 -15.55 20.11 -14.89
N GLY A 316 -16.25 19.35 -14.03
CA GLY A 316 -15.90 17.97 -13.71
C GLY A 316 -16.04 17.03 -14.91
N VAL A 317 -15.38 15.89 -14.86
CA VAL A 317 -15.47 14.82 -15.88
C VAL A 317 -15.87 13.50 -15.22
N PHE A 318 -16.55 12.63 -15.97
CA PHE A 318 -16.62 11.24 -15.57
C PHE A 318 -15.25 10.61 -15.70
N THR A 319 -14.81 9.89 -14.67
CA THR A 319 -13.57 9.12 -14.71
C THR A 319 -13.88 7.64 -14.55
N VAL A 320 -13.68 6.88 -15.62
CA VAL A 320 -13.77 5.40 -15.61
C VAL A 320 -12.39 4.86 -15.36
N SER A 321 -12.24 3.94 -14.41
CA SER A 321 -10.94 3.38 -14.09
C SER A 321 -11.07 1.95 -13.55
N VAL A 322 -10.11 1.08 -13.91
CA VAL A 322 -10.11 -0.33 -13.51
C VAL A 322 -8.71 -0.76 -13.03
N PHE A 323 -8.70 -1.58 -11.96
CA PHE A 323 -7.52 -2.22 -11.39
C PHE A 323 -7.65 -3.74 -11.49
N PRO A 324 -7.35 -4.32 -12.65
CA PRO A 324 -7.49 -5.76 -12.87
C PRO A 324 -6.34 -6.53 -12.21
N ASN A 325 -6.49 -7.86 -12.11
CA ASN A 325 -5.41 -8.73 -11.62
C ASN A 325 -4.19 -8.74 -12.56
N ASP A 326 -4.40 -8.47 -13.85
CA ASP A 326 -3.34 -8.27 -14.84
C ASP A 326 -3.27 -6.78 -15.21
N PRO A 327 -2.21 -6.04 -14.79
CA PRO A 327 -2.12 -4.60 -15.01
C PRO A 327 -2.10 -4.22 -16.49
N ARG A 328 -1.79 -5.14 -17.40
CA ARG A 328 -1.86 -4.90 -18.85
C ARG A 328 -3.25 -4.53 -19.34
N ASN A 329 -4.28 -4.85 -18.57
CA ASN A 329 -5.68 -4.51 -18.84
C ASN A 329 -6.13 -3.23 -18.11
N GLU A 330 -5.25 -2.51 -17.44
CA GLU A 330 -5.57 -1.22 -16.83
C GLU A 330 -6.04 -0.21 -17.86
N ALA A 331 -7.04 0.57 -17.46
CA ALA A 331 -7.61 1.64 -18.24
C ALA A 331 -8.06 2.78 -17.34
N THR A 332 -7.83 4.01 -17.80
CA THR A 332 -8.39 5.22 -17.22
C THR A 332 -8.93 6.08 -18.35
N LEU A 333 -10.26 6.27 -18.38
CA LEU A 333 -10.94 7.13 -19.35
C LEU A 333 -11.49 8.35 -18.64
N HIS A 334 -11.29 9.51 -19.24
CA HIS A 334 -11.97 10.75 -18.83
C HIS A 334 -12.99 11.15 -19.91
N ILE A 335 -14.25 11.33 -19.51
CA ILE A 335 -15.38 11.55 -20.41
C ILE A 335 -16.03 12.87 -20.03
N ASP A 336 -16.24 13.73 -21.02
CA ASP A 336 -16.93 15.02 -20.88
C ASP A 336 -18.38 14.81 -20.43
N GLN A 337 -18.78 15.50 -19.37
CA GLN A 337 -20.08 15.29 -18.74
C GLN A 337 -21.27 15.78 -19.56
N TYR A 338 -21.05 16.64 -20.55
CA TYR A 338 -22.11 17.21 -21.37
C TYR A 338 -22.22 16.53 -22.74
N SER A 339 -21.08 16.38 -23.42
CA SER A 339 -21.04 15.83 -24.79
C SER A 339 -20.87 14.31 -24.84
N GLY A 340 -20.43 13.69 -23.77
CA GLY A 340 -20.05 12.28 -23.78
C GLY A 340 -18.76 11.96 -24.55
N LYS A 341 -18.04 12.99 -25.00
CA LYS A 341 -16.76 12.82 -25.70
C LYS A 341 -15.71 12.26 -24.76
N VAL A 342 -15.00 11.23 -25.19
CA VAL A 342 -13.81 10.74 -24.48
C VAL A 342 -12.67 11.74 -24.68
N LEU A 343 -12.28 12.42 -23.60
CA LEU A 343 -11.24 13.43 -23.58
C LEU A 343 -9.85 12.82 -23.49
N ALA A 344 -9.72 11.73 -22.72
CA ALA A 344 -8.49 10.95 -22.60
C ALA A 344 -8.81 9.47 -22.40
N ASP A 345 -8.00 8.59 -22.99
CA ASP A 345 -8.06 7.13 -22.87
C ASP A 345 -6.64 6.64 -22.62
N ILE A 346 -6.33 6.41 -21.35
CA ILE A 346 -4.98 6.08 -20.88
C ILE A 346 -4.95 4.58 -20.58
N ARG A 347 -4.00 3.88 -21.18
CA ARG A 347 -3.85 2.43 -21.04
C ARG A 347 -2.46 2.08 -20.52
N PHE A 348 -2.33 0.89 -19.93
CA PHE A 348 -1.02 0.39 -19.47
C PHE A 348 0.09 0.50 -20.53
N LYS A 349 -0.21 0.28 -21.81
CA LYS A 349 0.75 0.43 -22.91
C LYS A 349 1.39 1.82 -22.97
N ASP A 350 0.66 2.85 -22.55
CA ASP A 350 1.05 4.26 -22.61
C ASP A 350 1.97 4.66 -21.46
N TYR A 351 2.10 3.83 -20.44
CA TYR A 351 2.98 4.10 -19.29
C TYR A 351 4.45 3.97 -19.67
N ALA A 352 5.32 4.74 -19.01
CA ALA A 352 6.76 4.55 -19.06
C ALA A 352 7.17 3.23 -18.35
N LEU A 353 8.43 2.82 -18.53
CA LEU A 353 8.91 1.53 -18.01
C LEU A 353 8.80 1.40 -16.49
N VAL A 354 9.18 2.45 -15.73
CA VAL A 354 9.17 2.40 -14.27
C VAL A 354 7.74 2.33 -13.72
N PRO A 355 6.78 3.17 -14.16
CA PRO A 355 5.36 2.99 -13.83
C PRO A 355 4.83 1.58 -14.14
N LYS A 356 5.15 1.01 -15.30
CA LYS A 356 4.78 -0.39 -15.63
C LYS A 356 5.31 -1.39 -14.59
N ALA A 357 6.57 -1.23 -14.18
CA ALA A 357 7.16 -2.10 -13.16
C ALA A 357 6.50 -1.91 -11.78
N VAL A 358 6.11 -0.68 -11.44
CA VAL A 358 5.40 -0.39 -10.17
C VAL A 358 4.02 -1.06 -10.17
N GLU A 359 3.23 -0.93 -11.24
CA GLU A 359 1.90 -1.56 -11.31
C GLU A 359 1.99 -3.09 -11.22
N PHE A 360 2.96 -3.73 -11.89
CA PHE A 360 3.23 -5.15 -11.66
C PHE A 360 3.65 -5.45 -10.23
N GLY A 361 4.49 -4.59 -9.63
CA GLY A 361 4.90 -4.71 -8.23
C GLY A 361 3.71 -4.71 -7.29
N VAL A 362 2.74 -3.83 -7.51
CA VAL A 362 1.51 -3.72 -6.70
C VAL A 362 0.68 -4.99 -6.76
N VAL A 363 0.32 -5.45 -7.96
CA VAL A 363 -0.58 -6.62 -8.10
C VAL A 363 0.08 -7.91 -7.62
N ILE A 364 1.42 -8.04 -7.72
CA ILE A 364 2.16 -9.17 -7.15
C ILE A 364 2.21 -9.05 -5.62
N HIS A 365 2.47 -7.85 -5.06
CA HIS A 365 2.47 -7.58 -3.62
C HIS A 365 1.11 -7.91 -2.99
N GLU A 366 0.03 -7.53 -3.66
CA GLU A 366 -1.35 -7.82 -3.24
C GLU A 366 -1.78 -9.28 -3.50
N GLY A 367 -0.91 -10.12 -4.04
CA GLY A 367 -1.20 -11.54 -4.27
C GLY A 367 -2.17 -11.83 -5.41
N LYS A 368 -2.35 -10.89 -6.36
CA LYS A 368 -3.39 -10.97 -7.40
C LYS A 368 -2.90 -11.56 -8.72
N PHE A 369 -1.70 -11.20 -9.19
CA PHE A 369 -1.27 -11.43 -10.57
C PHE A 369 -1.26 -12.92 -10.98
N PHE A 370 -0.71 -13.80 -10.15
CA PHE A 370 -0.69 -15.25 -10.41
C PHE A 370 -1.82 -15.99 -9.68
N GLY A 371 -2.89 -15.29 -9.28
CA GLY A 371 -4.03 -15.87 -8.58
C GLY A 371 -3.64 -16.52 -7.25
N LEU A 372 -4.24 -17.68 -6.92
CA LEU A 372 -4.04 -18.38 -5.65
C LEU A 372 -2.57 -18.70 -5.34
N ALA A 373 -1.77 -19.03 -6.36
CA ALA A 373 -0.34 -19.31 -6.15
C ALA A 373 0.41 -18.09 -5.62
N ASN A 374 0.13 -16.90 -6.17
CA ASN A 374 0.69 -15.64 -5.68
C ASN A 374 0.21 -15.33 -4.25
N GLN A 375 -1.08 -15.50 -4.01
CA GLN A 375 -1.69 -15.28 -2.70
C GLN A 375 -1.03 -16.16 -1.63
N LEU A 376 -0.87 -17.46 -1.90
CA LEU A 376 -0.22 -18.40 -0.97
C LEU A 376 1.27 -18.10 -0.77
N LEU A 377 1.97 -17.69 -1.82
CA LEU A 377 3.37 -17.27 -1.72
C LEU A 377 3.52 -16.06 -0.80
N MET A 378 2.71 -15.01 -1.00
CA MET A 378 2.75 -13.82 -0.15
C MET A 378 2.35 -14.14 1.30
N ALA A 379 1.36 -15.02 1.51
CA ALA A 379 1.01 -15.50 2.85
C ALA A 379 2.18 -16.22 3.53
N ALA A 380 2.88 -17.09 2.79
CA ALA A 380 4.08 -17.76 3.31
C ALA A 380 5.19 -16.76 3.71
N ILE A 381 5.40 -15.71 2.91
CA ILE A 381 6.35 -14.65 3.23
C ILE A 381 5.93 -13.90 4.50
N CYS A 382 4.66 -13.53 4.64
CA CYS A 382 4.15 -12.93 5.87
C CYS A 382 4.42 -13.82 7.10
N LEU A 383 4.18 -15.13 6.99
CA LEU A 383 4.49 -16.09 8.07
C LEU A 383 5.99 -16.16 8.38
N LEU A 384 6.86 -16.14 7.37
CA LEU A 384 8.32 -16.12 7.59
C LEU A 384 8.77 -14.81 8.26
N VAL A 385 8.19 -13.66 7.90
CA VAL A 385 8.46 -12.38 8.53
C VAL A 385 8.00 -12.37 9.99
N LEU A 386 6.80 -12.90 10.28
CA LEU A 386 6.32 -13.08 11.65
C LEU A 386 7.27 -13.95 12.46
N LEU A 387 7.65 -15.10 11.93
CA LEU A 387 8.54 -16.05 12.59
C LEU A 387 9.93 -15.44 12.83
N GLY A 388 10.47 -14.72 11.84
CA GLY A 388 11.72 -13.98 11.96
C GLY A 388 11.67 -12.90 13.04
N SER A 389 10.60 -12.09 13.06
CA SER A 389 10.42 -11.01 14.04
C SER A 389 10.25 -11.57 15.46
N ILE A 390 9.37 -12.55 15.64
CA ILE A 390 9.09 -13.18 16.94
C ILE A 390 10.36 -13.88 17.48
N SER A 391 11.07 -14.65 16.62
CA SER A 391 12.32 -15.31 17.04
C SER A 391 13.40 -14.30 17.43
N GLY A 392 13.47 -13.15 16.76
CA GLY A 392 14.34 -12.03 17.14
C GLY A 392 14.03 -11.49 18.53
N ILE A 393 12.75 -11.25 18.82
CA ILE A 393 12.28 -10.78 20.14
C ILE A 393 12.59 -11.82 21.23
N ILE A 394 12.32 -13.11 20.96
CA ILE A 394 12.62 -14.20 21.92
C ILE A 394 14.13 -14.27 22.24
N MET A 395 14.98 -14.17 21.21
CA MET A 395 16.44 -14.16 21.41
C MET A 395 16.91 -12.95 22.22
N TRP A 396 16.31 -11.78 21.99
CA TRP A 396 16.57 -10.60 22.79
C TRP A 396 16.17 -10.83 24.25
N TRP A 397 14.94 -11.31 24.49
CA TRP A 397 14.44 -11.56 25.84
C TRP A 397 15.32 -12.55 26.63
N GLN A 398 15.81 -13.59 25.97
CA GLN A 398 16.72 -14.58 26.58
C GLN A 398 18.14 -14.05 26.83
N ARG A 399 18.53 -12.93 26.21
CA ARG A 399 19.89 -12.39 26.30
C ARG A 399 19.99 -11.06 27.03
N LYS A 400 18.89 -10.35 27.21
CA LYS A 400 18.91 -9.05 27.86
C LYS A 400 19.59 -9.14 29.23
N PRO A 401 20.49 -8.18 29.58
CA PRO A 401 21.06 -8.12 30.92
C PRO A 401 19.98 -7.89 31.97
N ALA A 402 20.16 -8.41 33.18
CA ALA A 402 19.21 -8.16 34.29
C ALA A 402 19.08 -6.63 34.52
N GLY A 403 17.84 -6.12 34.52
CA GLY A 403 17.56 -4.70 34.73
C GLY A 403 17.92 -3.77 33.58
N ARG A 404 18.29 -4.28 32.39
CA ARG A 404 18.62 -3.45 31.21
C ARG A 404 17.91 -3.97 29.97
N LEU A 405 17.57 -3.04 29.04
CA LEU A 405 16.96 -3.36 27.76
C LEU A 405 17.97 -3.39 26.60
N GLY A 406 19.15 -2.82 26.79
CA GLY A 406 20.18 -2.69 25.77
C GLY A 406 20.89 -3.98 25.38
N ALA A 407 21.78 -3.86 24.41
CA ALA A 407 22.71 -4.93 24.04
C ALA A 407 23.71 -5.20 25.17
N PRO A 408 24.32 -6.41 25.25
CA PRO A 408 25.43 -6.65 26.13
C PRO A 408 26.53 -5.62 25.94
N THR A 409 27.24 -5.24 27.03
CA THR A 409 28.30 -4.24 27.03
C THR A 409 29.39 -4.55 26.01
N ASP A 410 29.96 -3.49 25.42
CA ASP A 410 31.02 -3.58 24.41
C ASP A 410 32.29 -4.24 24.95
N ALA A 411 32.99 -4.93 24.06
CA ALA A 411 34.40 -5.20 24.28
C ALA A 411 35.17 -3.84 24.22
N PRO A 412 36.17 -3.61 25.08
CA PRO A 412 36.87 -2.34 25.19
C PRO A 412 37.50 -1.81 23.89
N ASP A 413 37.70 -2.66 22.89
CA ASP A 413 38.41 -2.39 21.64
C ASP A 413 37.52 -2.33 20.39
N THR A 414 36.27 -1.84 20.49
CA THR A 414 35.41 -1.71 19.30
C THR A 414 35.96 -0.58 18.41
N PRO A 415 36.47 -0.86 17.20
CA PRO A 415 37.06 0.19 16.36
C PRO A 415 36.01 1.13 15.84
N LEU A 416 36.36 2.45 15.82
CA LEU A 416 35.60 3.43 15.04
C LEU A 416 35.69 3.06 13.54
N TRP A 417 34.62 2.53 13.01
CA TRP A 417 34.56 2.17 11.60
C TRP A 417 34.24 3.38 10.75
N LYS A 418 35.27 3.99 10.15
CA LYS A 418 35.09 5.15 9.25
C LYS A 418 34.13 4.84 8.09
N GLY A 419 34.12 3.59 7.59
CA GLY A 419 33.16 3.14 6.60
C GLY A 419 31.70 3.13 7.09
N ALA A 420 31.46 3.00 8.39
CA ALA A 420 30.12 3.10 8.96
C ALA A 420 29.51 4.49 8.73
N LEU A 421 30.30 5.55 8.85
CA LEU A 421 29.85 6.90 8.60
C LEU A 421 29.42 7.10 7.12
N LEU A 422 30.19 6.54 6.18
CA LEU A 422 29.83 6.56 4.76
C LEU A 422 28.54 5.78 4.48
N ILE A 423 28.38 4.61 5.11
CA ILE A 423 27.14 3.82 4.98
C ILE A 423 25.95 4.58 5.57
N MET A 424 26.11 5.18 6.77
CA MET A 424 25.05 5.97 7.39
C MET A 424 24.68 7.19 6.53
N LEU A 425 25.66 7.86 5.94
CA LEU A 425 25.42 8.98 5.03
C LEU A 425 24.68 8.53 3.76
N ALA A 426 25.14 7.44 3.13
CA ALA A 426 24.50 6.88 1.95
C ALA A 426 23.06 6.44 2.22
N LEU A 427 22.83 5.76 3.35
CA LEU A 427 21.48 5.37 3.78
C LEU A 427 20.61 6.59 4.11
N GLY A 428 21.17 7.63 4.76
CA GLY A 428 20.45 8.87 5.06
C GLY A 428 20.07 9.66 3.81
N LEU A 429 20.87 9.59 2.74
CA LEU A 429 20.56 10.20 1.45
C LEU A 429 19.52 9.36 0.66
N ALA A 430 19.66 8.04 0.64
CA ALA A 430 18.73 7.14 -0.03
C ALA A 430 17.37 7.07 0.66
N PHE A 431 17.36 7.13 2.00
CA PHE A 431 16.19 7.07 2.87
C PHE A 431 16.24 8.22 3.87
N PRO A 432 15.70 9.40 3.52
CA PRO A 432 15.86 10.61 4.36
C PRO A 432 15.32 10.46 5.78
N LEU A 433 14.26 9.66 5.99
CA LEU A 433 13.74 9.39 7.34
C LEU A 433 14.73 8.55 8.17
N VAL A 434 15.47 7.62 7.56
CA VAL A 434 16.57 6.90 8.24
C VAL A 434 17.66 7.90 8.65
N GLY A 435 18.04 8.82 7.76
CA GLY A 435 18.97 9.89 8.06
C GLY A 435 18.52 10.76 9.24
N ALA A 436 17.26 11.20 9.22
CA ALA A 436 16.66 11.97 10.30
C ALA A 436 16.67 11.20 11.63
N SER A 437 16.39 9.88 11.61
CA SER A 437 16.45 9.06 12.82
C SER A 437 17.86 8.88 13.38
N PHE A 438 18.90 8.81 12.54
CA PHE A 438 20.28 8.84 13.02
C PHE A 438 20.60 10.12 13.79
N VAL A 439 20.21 11.28 13.21
CA VAL A 439 20.39 12.57 13.88
C VAL A 439 19.60 12.62 15.18
N ALA A 440 18.34 12.19 15.16
CA ALA A 440 17.48 12.17 16.36
C ALA A 440 18.06 11.28 17.47
N ILE A 441 18.55 10.07 17.13
CA ILE A 441 19.18 9.15 18.09
C ILE A 441 20.45 9.77 18.69
N LEU A 442 21.29 10.40 17.87
CA LEU A 442 22.52 11.07 18.36
C LEU A 442 22.19 12.23 19.29
N LEU A 443 21.17 13.05 18.96
CA LEU A 443 20.73 14.15 19.82
C LEU A 443 20.12 13.63 21.13
N LEU A 444 19.29 12.59 21.07
CA LEU A 444 18.72 11.96 22.27
C LEU A 444 19.80 11.36 23.17
N ASP A 445 20.79 10.68 22.60
CA ASP A 445 21.93 10.16 23.38
C ASP A 445 22.71 11.29 24.07
N TRP A 446 23.02 12.34 23.30
CA TRP A 446 23.79 13.47 23.81
C TRP A 446 23.03 14.31 24.85
N LEU A 447 21.74 14.60 24.63
CA LEU A 447 20.94 15.50 25.45
C LEU A 447 20.35 14.80 26.69
N LEU A 448 19.87 13.54 26.52
CA LEU A 448 19.09 12.86 27.53
C LEU A 448 19.79 11.63 28.13
N LEU A 449 20.22 10.67 27.28
CA LEU A 449 20.71 9.40 27.78
C LEU A 449 22.02 9.54 28.56
N ARG A 450 22.90 10.45 28.16
CA ARG A 450 24.16 10.71 28.87
C ARG A 450 23.99 11.54 30.13
N ARG A 451 22.92 12.33 30.23
CA ARG A 451 22.71 13.29 31.32
C ARG A 451 21.74 12.79 32.40
N LEU A 452 20.84 11.86 32.08
CA LEU A 452 19.83 11.39 33.04
C LEU A 452 20.17 9.98 33.53
N PRO A 453 20.64 9.84 34.82
CA PRO A 453 20.91 8.50 35.40
C PRO A 453 19.71 7.58 35.42
N ALA A 454 18.50 8.14 35.53
CA ALA A 454 17.24 7.38 35.49
C ALA A 454 17.06 6.59 34.18
N LEU A 455 17.68 7.00 33.07
CA LEU A 455 17.62 6.34 31.77
C LEU A 455 18.77 5.35 31.52
N ALA A 456 19.62 5.09 32.52
CA ALA A 456 20.75 4.18 32.38
C ALA A 456 20.33 2.73 32.04
N PHE A 457 19.07 2.36 32.30
CA PHE A 457 18.52 1.04 31.94
C PHE A 457 18.33 0.87 30.41
N LEU A 458 18.32 1.96 29.65
CA LEU A 458 18.20 1.93 28.18
C LEU A 458 19.57 1.74 27.48
N ARG A 459 20.67 1.87 28.24
CA ARG A 459 22.04 1.70 27.72
C ARG A 459 22.55 0.30 27.70
#